data_dc953418927c26060cb44edfd38519a4
#
_entry.id   dc953418927c26060cb44edfd38519a4
#
_cell.length_a   1.000
_cell.length_b   1.000
_cell.length_c   1.000
_cell.angle_alpha   90.00
_cell.angle_beta   90.00
_cell.angle_gamma   90.00
#
_symmetry.space_group_name_H-M   'P 1'
#
loop_
_entity.id
_entity.type
_entity.pdbx_description
1 polymer ?
#
loop_
_entity_poly.entity_id
_entity_poly.type
_entity_poly.pdbx_seq_one_letter_code
_entity_poly.pdbx_strand_id
1 'polypeptide(L)'
;KGYDSGADSYITKPFTHSLLRSRILNLLQQRRRDKMLIQESKETNLAQKKEQLRESLNKVDQEFFDKLNKLIEENISGDVDVNLIASNLAVSTSTLYRKMKALTGISTNEYIRKYKMQYAEHLLLEGKYSISEISFMVGMNSVAYFRRCFNAEYGEIPSEYLKKLQK
;
A
#
# COMPACT_ATOMS: atom_id res chain seq x y z
N LYS A 1 -7.16 -4.00 22.01
CA LYS A 1 -5.73 -4.00 22.43
C LYS A 1 -4.79 -3.27 21.45
N GLY A 2 -5.21 -2.80 20.30
CA GLY A 2 -4.34 -2.20 19.29
C GLY A 2 -4.46 -0.67 19.16
N TYR A 3 -5.56 -0.08 19.62
CA TYR A 3 -5.75 1.39 19.60
C TYR A 3 -4.87 2.10 20.63
N ASP A 4 -4.50 1.43 21.71
CA ASP A 4 -3.59 1.96 22.75
C ASP A 4 -2.14 2.13 22.27
N SER A 5 -1.80 1.59 21.09
CA SER A 5 -0.47 1.68 20.47
C SER A 5 -0.35 2.79 19.42
N GLY A 6 -1.33 3.69 19.30
CA GLY A 6 -1.30 4.79 18.34
C GLY A 6 -1.59 4.40 16.89
N ALA A 7 -2.23 3.26 16.65
CA ALA A 7 -2.63 2.86 15.32
C ALA A 7 -3.97 3.50 14.94
N ASP A 8 -4.00 4.21 13.84
CA ASP A 8 -5.18 4.91 13.32
C ASP A 8 -6.25 3.95 12.75
N SER A 9 -5.88 2.71 12.43
CA SER A 9 -6.81 1.71 11.88
C SER A 9 -6.22 0.29 11.87
N TYR A 10 -7.10 -0.73 11.92
CA TYR A 10 -6.77 -2.14 11.82
C TYR A 10 -7.46 -2.79 10.62
N ILE A 11 -6.74 -3.69 9.95
CA ILE A 11 -7.30 -4.58 8.94
C ILE A 11 -7.09 -6.01 9.42
N THR A 12 -8.19 -6.76 9.56
CA THR A 12 -8.14 -8.18 9.91
C THR A 12 -7.71 -9.01 8.72
N LYS A 13 -6.82 -9.97 8.93
CA LYS A 13 -6.39 -10.94 7.90
C LYS A 13 -7.44 -12.06 7.79
N PRO A 14 -7.67 -12.61 6.59
CA PRO A 14 -7.14 -12.22 5.29
C PRO A 14 -7.84 -10.98 4.73
N PHE A 15 -7.10 -10.13 3.99
CA PHE A 15 -7.65 -8.95 3.32
C PHE A 15 -7.25 -8.92 1.84
N THR A 16 -8.15 -8.39 1.02
CA THR A 16 -7.93 -8.24 -0.41
C THR A 16 -7.20 -6.92 -0.75
N HIS A 17 -6.56 -6.88 -1.90
CA HIS A 17 -5.93 -5.68 -2.46
C HIS A 17 -6.87 -4.46 -2.47
N SER A 18 -8.13 -4.68 -2.87
CA SER A 18 -9.17 -3.65 -2.89
C SER A 18 -9.48 -3.10 -1.50
N LEU A 19 -9.51 -3.97 -0.49
CA LEU A 19 -9.77 -3.57 0.90
C LEU A 19 -8.62 -2.74 1.47
N LEU A 20 -7.36 -3.15 1.22
CA LEU A 20 -6.19 -2.39 1.66
C LEU A 20 -6.15 -1.02 0.98
N ARG A 21 -6.38 -0.97 -0.34
CA ARG A 21 -6.46 0.27 -1.11
C ARG A 21 -7.54 1.21 -0.57
N SER A 22 -8.74 0.70 -0.36
CA SER A 22 -9.85 1.47 0.22
C SER A 22 -9.50 2.00 1.62
N ARG A 23 -8.80 1.19 2.43
CA ARG A 23 -8.40 1.57 3.78
C ARG A 23 -7.32 2.64 3.78
N ILE A 24 -6.31 2.54 2.91
CA ILE A 24 -5.29 3.57 2.73
C ILE A 24 -5.94 4.89 2.29
N LEU A 25 -6.83 4.85 1.31
CA LEU A 25 -7.55 6.03 0.84
C LEU A 25 -8.40 6.66 1.94
N ASN A 26 -9.10 5.84 2.74
CA ASN A 26 -9.91 6.32 3.87
C ASN A 26 -9.04 6.95 4.97
N LEU A 27 -7.89 6.35 5.31
CA LEU A 27 -6.95 6.93 6.29
C LEU A 27 -6.35 8.25 5.79
N LEU A 28 -6.06 8.35 4.51
CA LEU A 28 -5.60 9.61 3.89
C LEU A 28 -6.67 10.70 3.95
N GLN A 29 -7.93 10.33 3.71
CA GLN A 29 -9.06 11.24 3.85
C GLN A 29 -9.30 11.67 5.30
N GLN A 30 -9.20 10.73 6.26
CA GLN A 30 -9.38 10.98 7.67
C GLN A 30 -8.32 11.92 8.24
N ARG A 31 -7.02 11.69 7.97
CA ARG A 31 -5.93 12.61 8.36
C ARG A 31 -6.07 14.02 7.78
N ARG A 32 -6.70 14.15 6.60
CA ARG A 32 -7.01 15.47 6.02
C ARG A 32 -8.17 16.14 6.73
N ARG A 33 -9.17 15.42 7.22
CA ARG A 33 -10.30 15.95 7.99
C ARG A 33 -9.85 16.45 9.36
N ASP A 34 -9.03 15.69 10.07
CA ASP A 34 -8.57 16.03 11.42
C ASP A 34 -7.72 17.31 11.47
N LYS A 35 -6.93 17.57 10.41
CA LYS A 35 -6.19 18.84 10.28
C LYS A 35 -7.07 20.08 10.07
N MET A 36 -8.34 19.91 9.75
CA MET A 36 -9.26 21.01 9.41
C MET A 36 -10.29 21.33 10.48
N LEU A 37 -10.51 20.46 11.47
CA LEU A 37 -11.40 20.73 12.61
C LEU A 37 -10.90 21.88 13.54
N ILE A 38 -9.65 22.33 13.32
CA ILE A 38 -9.04 23.42 14.15
C ILE A 38 -9.34 24.84 13.60
N GLN A 39 -10.01 24.98 12.44
CA GLN A 39 -10.24 26.29 11.81
C GLN A 39 -11.69 26.54 11.35
N GLU A 40 -12.68 26.05 12.09
CA GLU A 40 -14.08 26.46 11.87
C GLU A 40 -14.41 27.73 12.68
N SER A 41 -14.19 28.87 12.05
CA SER A 41 -15.05 30.06 12.20
C SER A 41 -14.65 31.13 11.19
N LYS A 42 -15.26 31.11 10.03
CA LYS A 42 -15.62 32.23 9.14
C LYS A 42 -15.67 31.84 7.66
N GLU A 43 -16.83 32.11 7.05
CA GLU A 43 -17.11 32.26 5.61
C GLU A 43 -17.58 31.03 4.82
N THR A 44 -18.90 30.98 4.62
CA THR A 44 -19.65 29.95 3.86
C THR A 44 -19.22 29.79 2.40
N ASN A 45 -18.68 30.81 1.76
CA ASN A 45 -18.18 30.73 0.38
C ASN A 45 -16.78 30.09 0.25
N LEU A 46 -16.00 30.18 1.32
CA LEU A 46 -14.66 29.58 1.35
C LEU A 46 -14.73 28.07 1.59
N ALA A 47 -15.77 27.59 2.28
CA ALA A 47 -15.98 26.17 2.59
C ALA A 47 -16.29 25.35 1.32
N GLN A 48 -17.16 25.86 0.43
CA GLN A 48 -17.49 25.17 -0.81
C GLN A 48 -16.29 25.09 -1.78
N LYS A 49 -15.52 26.16 -1.90
CA LYS A 49 -14.31 26.16 -2.73
C LYS A 49 -13.20 25.24 -2.18
N LYS A 50 -13.12 25.13 -0.86
CA LYS A 50 -12.21 24.20 -0.18
C LYS A 50 -12.65 22.75 -0.37
N GLU A 51 -13.94 22.43 -0.36
CA GLU A 51 -14.44 21.07 -0.56
C GLU A 51 -14.22 20.59 -2.01
N GLN A 52 -14.50 21.44 -3.02
CA GLN A 52 -14.19 21.14 -4.41
C GLN A 52 -12.69 20.91 -4.65
N LEU A 53 -11.83 21.69 -4.00
CA LEU A 53 -10.39 21.51 -4.08
C LEU A 53 -9.95 20.21 -3.39
N ARG A 54 -10.58 19.83 -2.29
CA ARG A 54 -10.36 18.55 -1.61
C ARG A 54 -10.73 17.36 -2.46
N GLU A 55 -11.91 17.39 -3.07
CA GLU A 55 -12.37 16.33 -3.97
C GLU A 55 -11.42 16.17 -5.17
N SER A 56 -10.97 17.27 -5.75
CA SER A 56 -10.01 17.25 -6.85
C SER A 56 -8.64 16.71 -6.43
N LEU A 57 -8.13 17.08 -5.25
CA LEU A 57 -6.87 16.56 -4.70
C LEU A 57 -6.97 15.08 -4.36
N ASN A 58 -8.11 14.63 -3.80
CA ASN A 58 -8.36 13.22 -3.52
C ASN A 58 -8.39 12.38 -4.81
N LYS A 59 -9.01 12.91 -5.85
CA LYS A 59 -9.05 12.27 -7.18
C LYS A 59 -7.66 12.14 -7.79
N VAL A 60 -6.85 13.18 -7.73
CA VAL A 60 -5.47 13.18 -8.25
C VAL A 60 -4.59 12.17 -7.49
N ASP A 61 -4.73 12.09 -6.17
CA ASP A 61 -3.99 11.10 -5.37
C ASP A 61 -4.47 9.68 -5.65
N GLN A 62 -5.75 9.48 -5.90
CA GLN A 62 -6.30 8.18 -6.29
C GLN A 62 -5.77 7.73 -7.65
N GLU A 63 -5.81 8.60 -8.66
CA GLU A 63 -5.26 8.33 -9.99
C GLU A 63 -3.75 8.04 -9.93
N PHE A 64 -3.03 8.72 -9.04
CA PHE A 64 -1.62 8.44 -8.80
C PHE A 64 -1.41 7.02 -8.25
N PHE A 65 -2.17 6.59 -7.25
CA PHE A 65 -2.08 5.24 -6.71
C PHE A 65 -2.51 4.17 -7.71
N ASP A 66 -3.52 4.43 -8.51
CA ASP A 66 -3.97 3.50 -9.55
C ASP A 66 -2.88 3.25 -10.58
N LYS A 67 -2.23 4.31 -11.05
CA LYS A 67 -1.09 4.21 -11.97
C LYS A 67 0.11 3.51 -11.32
N LEU A 68 0.43 3.86 -10.07
CA LEU A 68 1.52 3.24 -9.32
C LEU A 68 1.29 1.74 -9.15
N ASN A 69 0.11 1.34 -8.70
CA ASN A 69 -0.23 -0.07 -8.49
C ASN A 69 -0.19 -0.86 -9.80
N LYS A 70 -0.74 -0.30 -10.88
CA LYS A 70 -0.67 -0.90 -12.21
C LYS A 70 0.77 -1.13 -12.66
N LEU A 71 1.65 -0.15 -12.48
CA LEU A 71 3.08 -0.28 -12.81
C LEU A 71 3.78 -1.36 -11.98
N ILE A 72 3.43 -1.49 -10.70
CA ILE A 72 3.96 -2.55 -9.84
C ILE A 72 3.45 -3.91 -10.31
N GLU A 73 2.17 -4.05 -10.63
CA GLU A 73 1.57 -5.30 -11.13
C GLU A 73 2.20 -5.76 -12.44
N GLU A 74 2.33 -4.87 -13.40
CA GLU A 74 2.93 -5.15 -14.70
C GLU A 74 4.40 -5.61 -14.61
N ASN A 75 5.10 -5.24 -13.53
CA ASN A 75 6.50 -5.56 -13.31
C ASN A 75 6.75 -6.45 -12.08
N ILE A 76 5.71 -7.09 -11.54
CA ILE A 76 5.77 -7.76 -10.24
C ILE A 76 6.76 -8.94 -10.19
N SER A 77 6.90 -9.65 -11.29
CA SER A 77 7.82 -10.79 -11.44
C SER A 77 9.29 -10.37 -11.65
N GLY A 78 9.53 -9.08 -11.88
CA GLY A 78 10.85 -8.51 -12.09
C GLY A 78 11.35 -7.68 -10.91
N ASP A 79 12.49 -7.03 -11.16
CA ASP A 79 12.96 -5.97 -10.28
C ASP A 79 12.18 -4.69 -10.58
N VAL A 80 11.28 -4.33 -9.67
CA VAL A 80 10.48 -3.11 -9.79
C VAL A 80 11.38 -1.92 -9.51
N ASP A 81 11.94 -1.35 -10.57
CA ASP A 81 12.83 -0.18 -10.48
C ASP A 81 12.04 1.10 -10.17
N VAL A 82 12.41 1.75 -9.07
CA VAL A 82 11.83 3.04 -8.64
C VAL A 82 12.06 4.13 -9.68
N ASN A 83 13.18 4.08 -10.44
CA ASN A 83 13.44 5.04 -11.52
C ASN A 83 12.45 4.86 -12.68
N LEU A 84 12.16 3.61 -13.03
CA LEU A 84 11.17 3.29 -14.05
C LEU A 84 9.77 3.78 -13.64
N ILE A 85 9.37 3.51 -12.40
CA ILE A 85 8.10 3.99 -11.84
C ILE A 85 8.03 5.53 -11.87
N ALA A 86 9.07 6.22 -11.40
CA ALA A 86 9.12 7.68 -11.38
C ALA A 86 9.00 8.26 -12.79
N SER A 87 9.71 7.67 -13.74
CA SER A 87 9.67 8.05 -15.17
C SER A 87 8.25 7.91 -15.75
N ASN A 88 7.59 6.77 -15.52
CA ASN A 88 6.23 6.52 -16.00
C ASN A 88 5.18 7.41 -15.34
N LEU A 89 5.42 7.85 -14.11
CA LEU A 89 4.57 8.81 -13.40
C LEU A 89 4.93 10.27 -13.72
N ALA A 90 5.90 10.51 -14.63
CA ALA A 90 6.40 11.83 -15.01
C ALA A 90 6.86 12.68 -13.80
N VAL A 91 7.52 12.06 -12.82
CA VAL A 91 8.08 12.71 -11.64
C VAL A 91 9.53 12.28 -11.40
N SER A 92 10.30 13.08 -10.65
CA SER A 92 11.61 12.64 -10.18
C SER A 92 11.47 11.60 -9.06
N THR A 93 12.49 10.76 -8.85
CA THR A 93 12.53 9.78 -7.76
C THR A 93 12.41 10.44 -6.38
N SER A 94 12.98 11.62 -6.21
CA SER A 94 12.86 12.40 -4.98
C SER A 94 11.45 12.93 -4.76
N THR A 95 10.76 13.33 -5.82
CA THR A 95 9.34 13.74 -5.75
C THR A 95 8.45 12.55 -5.44
N LEU A 96 8.69 11.42 -6.10
CA LEU A 96 7.98 10.16 -5.81
C LEU A 96 8.16 9.76 -4.35
N TYR A 97 9.39 9.76 -3.82
CA TYR A 97 9.67 9.46 -2.42
C TYR A 97 8.91 10.38 -1.46
N ARG A 98 8.99 11.71 -1.67
CA ARG A 98 8.29 12.69 -0.81
C ARG A 98 6.78 12.49 -0.86
N LYS A 99 6.21 12.27 -2.05
CA LYS A 99 4.77 12.04 -2.23
C LYS A 99 4.34 10.74 -1.52
N MET A 100 5.06 9.66 -1.71
CA MET A 100 4.79 8.39 -1.03
C MET A 100 4.87 8.54 0.49
N LYS A 101 5.92 9.18 1.00
CA LYS A 101 6.09 9.41 2.44
C LYS A 101 4.98 10.28 3.02
N ALA A 102 4.55 11.32 2.31
CA ALA A 102 3.46 12.19 2.72
C ALA A 102 2.09 11.49 2.73
N LEU A 103 1.83 10.63 1.74
CA LEU A 103 0.54 9.97 1.57
C LEU A 103 0.40 8.68 2.39
N THR A 104 1.47 7.89 2.52
CA THR A 104 1.43 6.56 3.13
C THR A 104 2.20 6.44 4.44
N GLY A 105 3.11 7.37 4.70
CA GLY A 105 4.03 7.30 5.85
C GLY A 105 5.25 6.39 5.61
N ILE A 106 5.31 5.64 4.51
CA ILE A 106 6.39 4.70 4.18
C ILE A 106 7.12 5.09 2.91
N SER A 107 8.30 4.50 2.67
CA SER A 107 9.07 4.73 1.44
C SER A 107 8.45 3.99 0.25
N THR A 108 8.79 4.42 -0.98
CA THR A 108 8.36 3.75 -2.22
C THR A 108 8.79 2.28 -2.25
N ASN A 109 10.05 1.98 -1.89
CA ASN A 109 10.55 0.61 -1.84
C ASN A 109 9.83 -0.27 -0.81
N GLU A 110 9.50 0.30 0.34
CA GLU A 110 8.72 -0.39 1.36
C GLU A 110 7.30 -0.66 0.89
N TYR A 111 6.69 0.29 0.19
CA TYR A 111 5.35 0.13 -0.41
C TYR A 111 5.36 -1.00 -1.45
N ILE A 112 6.32 -1.01 -2.38
CA ILE A 112 6.49 -2.05 -3.39
C ILE A 112 6.67 -3.42 -2.73
N ARG A 113 7.52 -3.52 -1.70
CA ARG A 113 7.74 -4.77 -0.98
C ARG A 113 6.46 -5.28 -0.31
N LYS A 114 5.70 -4.41 0.34
CA LYS A 114 4.40 -4.76 0.94
C LYS A 114 3.41 -5.22 -0.12
N TYR A 115 3.36 -4.55 -1.25
CA TYR A 115 2.53 -4.94 -2.38
C TYR A 115 2.87 -6.35 -2.88
N LYS A 116 4.18 -6.63 -3.08
CA LYS A 116 4.67 -7.97 -3.46
C LYS A 116 4.30 -9.04 -2.43
N MET A 117 4.35 -8.73 -1.13
CA MET A 117 3.96 -9.68 -0.08
C MET A 117 2.46 -9.98 -0.08
N GLN A 118 1.62 -9.00 -0.35
CA GLN A 118 0.17 -9.21 -0.47
C GLN A 118 -0.18 -10.05 -1.70
N TYR A 119 0.48 -9.80 -2.81
CA TYR A 119 0.30 -10.63 -4.01
C TYR A 119 0.78 -12.06 -3.76
N ALA A 120 1.90 -12.23 -3.05
CA ALA A 120 2.39 -13.54 -2.65
C ALA A 120 1.40 -14.27 -1.71
N GLU A 121 0.77 -13.56 -0.78
CA GLU A 121 -0.28 -14.13 0.08
C GLU A 121 -1.45 -14.65 -0.75
N HIS A 122 -1.90 -13.87 -1.73
CA HIS A 122 -2.98 -14.30 -2.63
C HIS A 122 -2.63 -15.60 -3.36
N LEU A 123 -1.42 -15.66 -3.96
CA LEU A 123 -0.95 -16.88 -4.63
C LEU A 123 -0.81 -18.07 -3.67
N LEU A 124 -0.40 -17.81 -2.44
CA LEU A 124 -0.27 -18.81 -1.40
C LEU A 124 -1.64 -19.41 -1.02
N LEU A 125 -2.67 -18.57 -0.93
CA LEU A 125 -4.05 -18.97 -0.61
C LEU A 125 -4.71 -19.75 -1.75
N GLU A 126 -4.32 -19.50 -3.01
CA GLU A 126 -4.79 -20.31 -4.15
C GLU A 126 -4.30 -21.76 -4.06
N GLY A 127 -3.22 -22.04 -3.37
CA GLY A 127 -2.69 -23.39 -3.16
C GLY A 127 -2.16 -24.08 -4.40
N LYS A 128 -1.96 -23.35 -5.51
CA LYS A 128 -1.52 -23.89 -6.81
C LYS A 128 -0.01 -23.94 -6.97
N TYR A 129 0.71 -23.12 -6.22
CA TYR A 129 2.14 -22.87 -6.39
C TYR A 129 2.92 -23.20 -5.14
N SER A 130 4.13 -23.70 -5.31
CA SER A 130 5.08 -23.88 -4.21
C SER A 130 5.59 -22.51 -3.70
N ILE A 131 6.09 -22.47 -2.47
CA ILE A 131 6.70 -21.27 -1.89
C ILE A 131 7.86 -20.74 -2.74
N SER A 132 8.61 -21.64 -3.41
CA SER A 132 9.69 -21.27 -4.31
C SER A 132 9.16 -20.59 -5.56
N GLU A 133 8.15 -21.14 -6.20
CA GLU A 133 7.50 -20.55 -7.39
C GLU A 133 6.90 -19.17 -7.05
N ILE A 134 6.20 -19.06 -5.92
CA ILE A 134 5.66 -17.77 -5.46
C ILE A 134 6.76 -16.74 -5.27
N SER A 135 7.90 -17.13 -4.67
CA SER A 135 9.06 -16.23 -4.52
C SER A 135 9.51 -15.65 -5.87
N PHE A 136 9.63 -16.49 -6.89
CA PHE A 136 10.01 -16.05 -8.24
C PHE A 136 8.91 -15.23 -8.92
N MET A 137 7.64 -15.61 -8.76
CA MET A 137 6.49 -14.89 -9.34
C MET A 137 6.37 -13.46 -8.81
N VAL A 138 6.80 -13.21 -7.57
CA VAL A 138 6.86 -11.84 -7.01
C VAL A 138 8.21 -11.16 -7.22
N GLY A 139 9.06 -11.70 -8.09
CA GLY A 139 10.35 -11.13 -8.46
C GLY A 139 11.37 -11.14 -7.32
N MET A 140 11.35 -12.19 -6.48
CA MET A 140 12.35 -12.40 -5.43
C MET A 140 13.19 -13.65 -5.73
N ASN A 141 14.41 -13.45 -6.22
CA ASN A 141 15.31 -14.53 -6.63
C ASN A 141 15.85 -15.37 -5.46
N SER A 142 15.62 -14.95 -4.22
CA SER A 142 16.04 -15.68 -3.02
C SER A 142 14.82 -16.03 -2.17
N VAL A 143 14.51 -17.33 -2.11
CA VAL A 143 13.45 -17.87 -1.25
C VAL A 143 13.68 -17.53 0.24
N ALA A 144 14.95 -17.50 0.67
CA ALA A 144 15.31 -17.12 2.04
C ALA A 144 14.98 -15.64 2.32
N TYR A 145 15.25 -14.76 1.35
CA TYR A 145 14.89 -13.35 1.46
C TYR A 145 13.37 -13.17 1.42
N PHE A 146 12.68 -13.85 0.52
CA PHE A 146 11.22 -13.88 0.45
C PHE A 146 10.58 -14.28 1.80
N ARG A 147 11.04 -15.39 2.41
CA ARG A 147 10.55 -15.85 3.72
C ARG A 147 10.74 -14.80 4.81
N ARG A 148 11.88 -14.10 4.82
CA ARG A 148 12.13 -13.00 5.78
C ARG A 148 11.16 -11.84 5.57
N CYS A 149 10.94 -11.43 4.32
CA CYS A 149 10.01 -10.34 3.99
C CYS A 149 8.57 -10.72 4.36
N PHE A 150 8.18 -11.95 4.07
CA PHE A 150 6.85 -12.47 4.40
C PHE A 150 6.65 -12.52 5.92
N ASN A 151 7.63 -13.04 6.66
CA ASN A 151 7.58 -13.07 8.12
C ASN A 151 7.55 -11.66 8.73
N ALA A 152 8.27 -10.72 8.17
CA ALA A 152 8.23 -9.32 8.62
C ALA A 152 6.85 -8.67 8.43
N GLU A 153 6.11 -9.04 7.36
CA GLU A 153 4.78 -8.49 7.07
C GLU A 153 3.66 -9.21 7.82
N TYR A 154 3.74 -10.53 7.95
CA TYR A 154 2.66 -11.37 8.49
C TYR A 154 2.96 -11.98 9.87
N GLY A 155 4.19 -11.83 10.37
CA GLY A 155 4.62 -12.37 11.67
C GLY A 155 4.93 -13.87 11.65
N GLU A 156 4.81 -14.53 10.50
CA GLU A 156 5.00 -15.97 10.31
C GLU A 156 5.60 -16.27 8.94
N ILE A 157 6.32 -17.38 8.83
CA ILE A 157 6.80 -17.85 7.52
C ILE A 157 5.64 -18.40 6.69
N PRO A 158 5.73 -18.39 5.34
CA PRO A 158 4.63 -18.80 4.46
C PRO A 158 4.03 -20.18 4.76
N SER A 159 4.87 -21.16 5.12
CA SER A 159 4.42 -22.52 5.44
C SER A 159 3.61 -22.63 6.74
N GLU A 160 3.92 -21.81 7.73
CA GLU A 160 3.18 -21.76 9.00
C GLU A 160 1.88 -20.97 8.83
N TYR A 161 1.94 -19.90 8.05
CA TYR A 161 0.77 -19.10 7.69
C TYR A 161 -0.32 -19.96 7.04
N LEU A 162 0.04 -20.80 6.04
CA LEU A 162 -0.90 -21.74 5.42
C LEU A 162 -1.50 -22.74 6.40
N LYS A 163 -0.68 -23.35 7.26
CA LYS A 163 -1.15 -24.34 8.24
C LYS A 163 -2.18 -23.78 9.22
N LYS A 164 -2.10 -22.50 9.53
CA LYS A 164 -3.09 -21.84 10.41
C LYS A 164 -4.44 -21.61 9.74
N LEU A 165 -4.44 -21.35 8.44
CA LEU A 165 -5.67 -21.09 7.70
C LEU A 165 -6.43 -22.36 7.33
N GLN A 166 -5.77 -23.52 7.40
CA GLN A 166 -6.37 -24.84 7.12
C GLN A 166 -6.92 -25.53 8.38
N LYS A 167 -6.79 -24.91 9.55
CA LYS A 167 -7.38 -25.35 10.83
C LYS A 167 -8.69 -24.61 11.14
#